data_69681bdd572c700ef70c7bc412bf461d
#
_entry.id   69681bdd572c700ef70c7bc412bf461d
#
_cell.length_a   1.000
_cell.length_b   1.000
_cell.length_c   1.000
_cell.angle_alpha   90.00
_cell.angle_beta   90.00
_cell.angle_gamma   90.00
#
_symmetry.space_group_name_H-M   'P 1'
#
loop_
_entity.id
_entity.type
_entity.pdbx_description
1 polymer ?
#
loop_
_entity_poly.entity_id
_entity_poly.type
_entity_poly.pdbx_seq_one_letter_code
_entity_poly.pdbx_strand_id
1 'polypeptide(L)'
;GQKVSDEQIKEYLLEEIAGDGFNYGYRKLTKLLRRKYHLIINKKKVYRLCKELDILRPQRQKKVSYPRKLARNRTIKSSNKLWEIDIKYGYIEGEDRFFFVLSIIDVYDRSIVEYYMGLSCTAKDLKQTLLRALFKRQQINEREKPVIRTDNGPQFISHTFEEFC
;
A
#
# COMPACT_ATOMS: atom_id res chain seq x y z
N GLY A 1 -4.50 18.24 45.01
CA GLY A 1 -5.39 17.80 43.91
C GLY A 1 -6.53 16.97 44.48
N GLN A 2 -7.76 17.30 44.15
CA GLN A 2 -8.93 16.53 44.57
C GLN A 2 -8.80 15.06 44.06
N LYS A 3 -8.97 14.10 45.00
CA LYS A 3 -9.12 12.69 44.66
C LYS A 3 -10.51 12.52 44.05
N VAL A 4 -10.57 12.41 42.74
CA VAL A 4 -11.79 12.12 41.99
C VAL A 4 -12.03 10.61 41.98
N SER A 5 -13.28 10.17 42.22
CA SER A 5 -13.67 8.74 42.21
C SER A 5 -13.59 8.17 40.82
N ASP A 6 -13.55 6.83 40.70
CA ASP A 6 -13.54 6.16 39.39
C ASP A 6 -14.86 6.37 38.66
N GLU A 7 -15.98 6.44 39.38
CA GLU A 7 -17.32 6.70 38.84
C GLU A 7 -17.39 8.09 38.18
N GLN A 8 -16.89 9.09 38.85
CA GLN A 8 -16.85 10.47 38.31
C GLN A 8 -15.98 10.57 37.06
N ILE A 9 -14.87 9.82 37.01
CA ILE A 9 -14.00 9.80 35.82
C ILE A 9 -14.69 9.06 34.68
N LYS A 10 -15.50 8.02 34.95
CA LYS A 10 -16.29 7.32 33.95
C LYS A 10 -17.36 8.25 33.35
N GLU A 11 -18.03 9.05 34.16
CA GLU A 11 -18.97 10.06 33.68
C GLU A 11 -18.30 11.06 32.73
N TYR A 12 -17.16 11.62 33.11
CA TYR A 12 -16.39 12.50 32.22
C TYR A 12 -15.96 11.82 30.93
N LEU A 13 -15.59 10.53 30.96
CA LEU A 13 -15.23 9.78 29.76
C LEU A 13 -16.43 9.59 28.83
N LEU A 14 -17.61 9.28 29.36
CA LEU A 14 -18.83 9.13 28.59
C LEU A 14 -19.27 10.46 27.99
N GLU A 15 -19.21 11.56 28.75
CA GLU A 15 -19.52 12.90 28.26
C GLU A 15 -18.61 13.30 27.10
N GLU A 16 -17.30 13.08 27.20
CA GLU A 16 -16.35 13.41 26.14
C GLU A 16 -16.56 12.56 24.89
N ILE A 17 -16.89 11.28 25.05
CA ILE A 17 -17.15 10.38 23.91
C ILE A 17 -18.47 10.69 23.21
N ALA A 18 -19.48 11.16 23.96
CA ALA A 18 -20.71 11.64 23.36
C ALA A 18 -20.53 12.92 22.50
N GLY A 19 -19.45 13.65 22.74
CA GLY A 19 -19.05 14.85 21.99
C GLY A 19 -17.84 14.62 21.08
N ASP A 20 -16.96 15.59 21.03
CA ASP A 20 -15.77 15.63 20.15
C ASP A 20 -14.78 14.50 20.40
N GLY A 21 -14.82 13.89 21.58
CA GLY A 21 -13.94 12.79 21.98
C GLY A 21 -14.28 11.41 21.36
N PHE A 22 -15.38 11.29 20.60
CA PHE A 22 -15.82 10.02 19.99
C PHE A 22 -14.69 9.29 19.24
N ASN A 23 -13.82 10.03 18.57
CA ASN A 23 -12.70 9.49 17.80
C ASN A 23 -11.41 9.31 18.60
N TYR A 24 -11.40 9.58 19.92
CA TYR A 24 -10.18 9.58 20.70
C TYR A 24 -9.92 8.22 21.35
N GLY A 25 -8.69 7.73 21.23
CA GLY A 25 -8.21 6.60 22.03
C GLY A 25 -7.84 7.03 23.45
N TYR A 26 -7.73 6.08 24.39
CA TYR A 26 -7.47 6.33 25.80
C TYR A 26 -6.30 7.31 26.09
N ARG A 27 -5.27 7.36 25.23
CA ARG A 27 -4.14 8.28 25.40
C ARG A 27 -4.54 9.75 25.15
N LYS A 28 -5.40 9.99 24.14
CA LYS A 28 -5.93 11.33 23.87
C LYS A 28 -6.95 11.71 24.94
N LEU A 29 -7.82 10.79 25.34
CA LEU A 29 -8.79 10.98 26.43
C LEU A 29 -8.04 11.31 27.74
N THR A 30 -6.92 10.67 28.05
CA THR A 30 -6.09 11.03 29.22
C THR A 30 -5.62 12.49 29.17
N LYS A 31 -5.16 12.96 28.00
CA LYS A 31 -4.73 14.35 27.83
C LYS A 31 -5.90 15.32 27.96
N LEU A 32 -7.05 14.96 27.42
CA LEU A 32 -8.28 15.74 27.49
C LEU A 32 -8.75 15.89 28.95
N LEU A 33 -8.85 14.79 29.70
CA LEU A 33 -9.22 14.80 31.11
C LEU A 33 -8.29 15.67 31.94
N ARG A 34 -6.99 15.63 31.68
CA ARG A 34 -6.02 16.49 32.36
C ARG A 34 -6.21 17.96 32.02
N ARG A 35 -6.51 18.28 30.77
CA ARG A 35 -6.65 19.67 30.29
C ARG A 35 -7.99 20.29 30.67
N LYS A 36 -9.10 19.57 30.46
CA LYS A 36 -10.45 20.10 30.62
C LYS A 36 -10.90 20.06 32.09
N TYR A 37 -10.62 18.97 32.80
CA TYR A 37 -11.05 18.76 34.19
C TYR A 37 -9.92 18.88 35.19
N HIS A 38 -8.73 19.32 34.76
CA HIS A 38 -7.55 19.51 35.60
C HIS A 38 -7.17 18.29 36.45
N LEU A 39 -7.46 17.08 35.97
CA LEU A 39 -7.22 15.85 36.71
C LEU A 39 -5.75 15.42 36.68
N ILE A 40 -5.23 15.01 37.83
CA ILE A 40 -3.94 14.32 37.94
C ILE A 40 -4.20 12.83 37.83
N ILE A 41 -4.22 12.30 36.59
CA ILE A 41 -4.58 10.90 36.29
C ILE A 41 -3.52 10.22 35.43
N ASN A 42 -3.27 8.91 35.68
CA ASN A 42 -2.36 8.11 34.91
C ASN A 42 -3.10 7.48 33.72
N LYS A 43 -2.42 7.40 32.56
CA LYS A 43 -2.95 6.73 31.35
C LYS A 43 -3.37 5.27 31.57
N LYS A 44 -2.71 4.54 32.50
CA LYS A 44 -3.07 3.16 32.87
C LYS A 44 -4.46 3.10 33.53
N LYS A 45 -4.77 4.07 34.41
CA LYS A 45 -6.09 4.18 35.05
C LYS A 45 -7.17 4.46 34.00
N VAL A 46 -6.93 5.43 33.10
CA VAL A 46 -7.88 5.76 32.02
C VAL A 46 -8.10 4.55 31.09
N TYR A 47 -7.02 3.81 30.75
CA TYR A 47 -7.15 2.58 29.96
C TYR A 47 -8.06 1.56 30.63
N ARG A 48 -7.88 1.30 31.95
CA ARG A 48 -8.71 0.39 32.72
C ARG A 48 -10.18 0.81 32.70
N LEU A 49 -10.47 2.09 32.98
CA LEU A 49 -11.82 2.61 32.98
C LEU A 49 -12.46 2.57 31.61
N CYS A 50 -11.72 2.88 30.53
CA CYS A 50 -12.20 2.71 29.16
C CYS A 50 -12.52 1.25 28.81
N LYS A 51 -11.75 0.30 29.36
CA LYS A 51 -12.02 -1.14 29.19
C LYS A 51 -13.30 -1.56 29.93
N GLU A 52 -13.49 -1.10 31.18
CA GLU A 52 -14.69 -1.38 31.97
C GLU A 52 -15.96 -0.80 31.32
N LEU A 53 -15.85 0.31 30.61
CA LEU A 53 -16.95 0.95 29.88
C LEU A 53 -17.16 0.41 28.46
N ASP A 54 -16.33 -0.54 28.03
CA ASP A 54 -16.31 -1.09 26.65
C ASP A 54 -16.14 -0.03 25.54
N ILE A 55 -15.43 1.04 25.85
CA ILE A 55 -15.17 2.15 24.93
C ILE A 55 -13.72 2.16 24.38
N LEU A 56 -12.96 1.09 24.61
CA LEU A 56 -11.64 0.94 24.04
C LEU A 56 -11.74 0.74 22.53
N ARG A 57 -11.04 1.59 21.80
CA ARG A 57 -10.92 1.38 20.35
C ARG A 57 -10.09 0.14 20.05
N PRO A 58 -10.50 -0.66 19.05
CA PRO A 58 -9.71 -1.81 18.63
C PRO A 58 -8.31 -1.37 18.22
N GLN A 59 -7.30 -2.13 18.62
CA GLN A 59 -5.93 -1.87 18.19
C GLN A 59 -5.86 -1.97 16.67
N ARG A 60 -5.25 -0.96 16.05
CA ARG A 60 -4.96 -1.00 14.63
C ARG A 60 -4.10 -2.23 14.33
N GLN A 61 -4.65 -3.20 13.62
CA GLN A 61 -3.89 -4.35 13.15
C GLN A 61 -2.78 -3.82 12.23
N LYS A 62 -1.53 -4.17 12.56
CA LYS A 62 -0.43 -3.92 11.64
C LYS A 62 -0.70 -4.72 10.37
N LYS A 63 -0.85 -4.05 9.24
CA LYS A 63 -0.82 -4.73 7.96
C LYS A 63 0.51 -5.48 7.88
N VAL A 64 0.46 -6.77 7.61
CA VAL A 64 1.66 -7.57 7.38
C VAL A 64 2.37 -6.93 6.18
N SER A 65 3.53 -6.33 6.44
CA SER A 65 4.39 -5.82 5.38
C SER A 65 5.24 -6.98 4.92
N TYR A 66 4.93 -7.53 3.75
CA TYR A 66 5.85 -8.46 3.11
C TYR A 66 7.16 -7.72 2.79
N PRO A 67 8.32 -8.30 3.10
CA PRO A 67 9.58 -7.67 2.76
C PRO A 67 9.62 -7.47 1.24
N ARG A 68 9.85 -6.21 0.81
CA ARG A 68 10.00 -5.91 -0.61
C ARG A 68 11.17 -6.72 -1.15
N LYS A 69 10.95 -7.51 -2.18
CA LYS A 69 12.03 -8.12 -2.95
C LYS A 69 12.77 -6.98 -3.65
N LEU A 70 13.90 -6.56 -3.09
CA LEU A 70 14.72 -5.53 -3.71
C LEU A 70 15.33 -6.09 -5.00
N ALA A 71 15.18 -5.35 -6.10
CA ALA A 71 15.86 -5.66 -7.35
C ALA A 71 17.37 -5.62 -7.10
N ARG A 72 18.09 -6.68 -7.48
CA ARG A 72 19.55 -6.70 -7.43
C ARG A 72 20.07 -5.85 -8.59
N ASN A 73 20.96 -4.90 -8.31
CA ASN A 73 21.70 -4.20 -9.36
C ASN A 73 22.53 -5.20 -10.13
N ARG A 74 22.22 -5.38 -11.41
CA ARG A 74 22.96 -6.25 -12.32
C ARG A 74 23.67 -5.37 -13.35
N THR A 75 24.94 -5.65 -13.61
CA THR A 75 25.64 -5.07 -14.75
C THR A 75 25.16 -5.76 -16.01
N ILE A 76 24.42 -5.06 -16.87
CA ILE A 76 23.89 -5.59 -18.11
C ILE A 76 24.89 -5.30 -19.22
N LYS A 77 25.30 -6.34 -19.94
CA LYS A 77 26.37 -6.26 -20.96
C LYS A 77 25.87 -6.37 -22.40
N SER A 78 24.61 -6.71 -22.61
CA SER A 78 24.00 -6.84 -23.94
C SER A 78 22.49 -6.71 -23.88
N SER A 79 21.86 -6.41 -25.03
CA SER A 79 20.40 -6.38 -25.20
C SER A 79 19.75 -7.72 -24.86
N ASN A 80 18.48 -7.69 -24.54
CA ASN A 80 17.63 -8.83 -24.21
C ASN A 80 18.08 -9.66 -22.99
N LYS A 81 18.85 -9.07 -22.06
CA LYS A 81 19.22 -9.70 -20.79
C LYS A 81 18.39 -9.21 -19.61
N LEU A 82 17.93 -7.97 -19.63
CA LEU A 82 17.07 -7.38 -18.62
C LEU A 82 16.07 -6.43 -19.27
N TRP A 83 14.79 -6.70 -19.10
CA TRP A 83 13.71 -5.78 -19.46
C TRP A 83 13.05 -5.22 -18.23
N GLU A 84 12.75 -3.94 -18.27
CA GLU A 84 12.01 -3.24 -17.24
C GLU A 84 10.59 -2.97 -17.72
N ILE A 85 9.61 -3.32 -16.89
CA ILE A 85 8.19 -3.10 -17.17
C ILE A 85 7.66 -2.10 -16.17
N ASP A 86 7.01 -1.06 -16.67
CA ASP A 86 6.38 -0.02 -15.88
C ASP A 86 4.97 0.26 -16.40
N ILE A 87 4.05 0.58 -15.49
CA ILE A 87 2.69 0.98 -15.83
C ILE A 87 2.51 2.42 -15.35
N LYS A 88 2.32 3.31 -16.30
CA LYS A 88 1.93 4.70 -16.06
C LYS A 88 0.44 4.87 -16.32
N TYR A 89 -0.15 5.84 -15.68
CA TYR A 89 -1.52 6.23 -15.95
C TYR A 89 -1.62 7.74 -16.10
N GLY A 90 -2.51 8.17 -16.98
CA GLY A 90 -2.85 9.57 -17.19
C GLY A 90 -4.36 9.75 -17.09
N TYR A 91 -4.78 10.99 -16.89
CA TYR A 91 -6.18 11.36 -16.79
C TYR A 91 -6.65 11.92 -18.14
N ILE A 92 -7.86 11.51 -18.56
CA ILE A 92 -8.51 12.02 -19.76
C ILE A 92 -9.43 13.14 -19.34
N GLU A 93 -9.03 14.38 -19.64
CA GLU A 93 -9.84 15.55 -19.36
C GLU A 93 -11.13 15.52 -20.20
N GLY A 94 -12.27 15.78 -19.54
CA GLY A 94 -13.59 15.75 -20.15
C GLY A 94 -14.30 14.38 -20.14
N GLU A 95 -13.59 13.27 -19.87
CA GLU A 95 -14.18 11.94 -19.77
C GLU A 95 -14.22 11.39 -18.33
N ASP A 96 -13.63 12.12 -17.39
CA ASP A 96 -13.53 11.77 -15.95
C ASP A 96 -13.01 10.33 -15.71
N ARG A 97 -12.03 9.90 -16.49
CA ARG A 97 -11.44 8.57 -16.38
C ARG A 97 -9.95 8.55 -16.68
N PHE A 98 -9.29 7.48 -16.26
CA PHE A 98 -7.88 7.25 -16.50
C PHE A 98 -7.64 6.36 -17.70
N PHE A 99 -6.49 6.55 -18.36
CA PHE A 99 -5.90 5.59 -19.28
C PHE A 99 -4.58 5.05 -18.71
N PHE A 100 -4.18 3.89 -19.17
CA PHE A 100 -2.98 3.19 -18.72
C PHE A 100 -2.03 2.99 -19.89
N VAL A 101 -0.75 3.17 -19.63
CA VAL A 101 0.34 2.86 -20.57
C VAL A 101 1.28 1.90 -19.87
N LEU A 102 1.32 0.67 -20.37
CA LEU A 102 2.31 -0.33 -19.98
C LEU A 102 3.45 -0.27 -20.99
N SER A 103 4.67 -0.12 -20.54
CA SER A 103 5.87 -0.08 -21.39
C SER A 103 6.87 -1.15 -20.98
N ILE A 104 7.46 -1.83 -21.96
CA ILE A 104 8.56 -2.78 -21.79
C ILE A 104 9.81 -2.17 -22.43
N ILE A 105 10.84 -1.94 -21.63
CA ILE A 105 12.07 -1.26 -22.04
C ILE A 105 13.25 -2.22 -21.83
N ASP A 106 14.10 -2.37 -22.84
CA ASP A 106 15.37 -3.04 -22.68
C ASP A 106 16.35 -2.10 -21.93
N VAL A 107 16.89 -2.59 -20.82
CA VAL A 107 17.74 -1.78 -19.93
C VAL A 107 19.09 -1.45 -20.58
N TYR A 108 19.58 -2.29 -21.50
CA TYR A 108 20.86 -2.09 -22.16
C TYR A 108 20.82 -1.01 -23.25
N ASP A 109 19.94 -1.21 -24.24
CA ASP A 109 19.85 -0.30 -25.40
C ASP A 109 18.84 0.83 -25.22
N ARG A 110 18.10 0.84 -24.11
CA ARG A 110 17.09 1.86 -23.77
C ARG A 110 15.92 1.94 -24.72
N SER A 111 15.75 0.97 -25.62
CA SER A 111 14.64 0.94 -26.58
C SER A 111 13.34 0.48 -25.92
N ILE A 112 12.23 1.03 -26.38
CA ILE A 112 10.91 0.50 -26.05
C ILE A 112 10.70 -0.77 -26.91
N VAL A 113 10.75 -1.91 -26.26
CA VAL A 113 10.57 -3.21 -26.90
C VAL A 113 9.12 -3.37 -27.36
N GLU A 114 8.18 -3.10 -26.46
CA GLU A 114 6.74 -3.18 -26.74
C GLU A 114 5.97 -2.31 -25.75
N TYR A 115 4.74 -1.96 -26.07
CA TYR A 115 3.84 -1.23 -25.19
C TYR A 115 2.38 -1.66 -25.36
N TYR A 116 1.56 -1.33 -24.38
CA TYR A 116 0.12 -1.42 -24.42
C TYR A 116 -0.48 -0.12 -23.89
N MET A 117 -1.56 0.33 -24.49
CA MET A 117 -2.33 1.47 -24.02
C MET A 117 -3.82 1.13 -24.02
N GLY A 118 -4.52 1.43 -22.94
CA GLY A 118 -5.94 1.16 -22.79
C GLY A 118 -6.57 1.82 -21.59
N LEU A 119 -7.87 1.70 -21.46
CA LEU A 119 -8.64 2.24 -20.31
C LEU A 119 -8.58 1.32 -19.08
N SER A 120 -8.01 0.16 -19.22
CA SER A 120 -7.68 -0.76 -18.13
C SER A 120 -6.32 -1.40 -18.41
N CYS A 121 -5.67 -1.94 -17.39
CA CYS A 121 -4.43 -2.70 -17.54
C CYS A 121 -4.47 -3.88 -16.56
N THR A 122 -4.78 -5.04 -17.09
CA THR A 122 -4.93 -6.30 -16.36
C THR A 122 -3.68 -7.17 -16.49
N ALA A 123 -3.58 -8.23 -15.66
CA ALA A 123 -2.52 -9.24 -15.81
C ALA A 123 -2.56 -9.94 -17.20
N LYS A 124 -3.74 -10.06 -17.82
CA LYS A 124 -3.90 -10.59 -19.17
C LYS A 124 -3.26 -9.68 -20.23
N ASP A 125 -3.49 -8.35 -20.10
CA ASP A 125 -2.90 -7.37 -21.02
C ASP A 125 -1.37 -7.34 -20.87
N LEU A 126 -0.88 -7.44 -19.66
CA LEU A 126 0.54 -7.57 -19.36
C LEU A 126 1.16 -8.81 -20.00
N LYS A 127 0.54 -9.99 -19.81
CA LYS A 127 0.99 -11.25 -20.42
C LYS A 127 1.02 -11.17 -21.95
N GLN A 128 -0.03 -10.65 -22.58
CA GLN A 128 -0.10 -10.50 -24.02
C GLN A 128 0.98 -9.54 -24.56
N THR A 129 1.22 -8.44 -23.87
CA THR A 129 2.24 -7.47 -24.24
C THR A 129 3.64 -8.07 -24.12
N LEU A 130 3.90 -8.84 -23.07
CA LEU A 130 5.17 -9.53 -22.88
C LEU A 130 5.40 -10.61 -23.94
N LEU A 131 4.37 -11.37 -24.33
CA LEU A 131 4.45 -12.32 -25.43
C LEU A 131 4.81 -11.64 -26.76
N ARG A 132 4.17 -10.50 -27.09
CA ARG A 132 4.51 -9.71 -28.27
C ARG A 132 5.95 -9.20 -28.24
N ALA A 133 6.42 -8.75 -27.07
CA ALA A 133 7.80 -8.32 -26.87
C ALA A 133 8.80 -9.44 -27.14
N LEU A 134 8.55 -10.64 -26.57
CA LEU A 134 9.38 -11.83 -26.81
C LEU A 134 9.40 -12.24 -28.27
N PHE A 135 8.25 -12.19 -28.95
CA PHE A 135 8.16 -12.48 -30.38
C PHE A 135 8.95 -11.46 -31.21
N LYS A 136 8.72 -10.17 -30.99
CA LYS A 136 9.36 -9.07 -31.71
C LYS A 136 10.90 -9.09 -31.61
N ARG A 137 11.42 -9.46 -30.43
CA ARG A 137 12.85 -9.61 -30.18
C ARG A 137 13.38 -11.01 -30.44
N GLN A 138 12.60 -11.90 -31.02
CA GLN A 138 12.94 -13.31 -31.35
C GLN A 138 13.41 -14.11 -30.12
N GLN A 139 12.92 -13.76 -28.94
CA GLN A 139 13.32 -14.39 -27.68
C GLN A 139 12.46 -15.61 -27.31
N ILE A 140 11.42 -15.94 -28.06
CA ILE A 140 10.50 -17.04 -27.72
C ILE A 140 11.23 -18.40 -27.70
N ASN A 141 12.12 -18.64 -28.66
CA ASN A 141 12.84 -19.91 -28.79
C ASN A 141 14.22 -19.90 -28.10
N GLU A 142 14.61 -18.77 -27.55
CA GLU A 142 15.89 -18.67 -26.85
C GLU A 142 15.84 -19.45 -25.53
N ARG A 143 16.96 -20.13 -25.20
CA ARG A 143 17.11 -20.88 -23.95
C ARG A 143 17.11 -19.97 -22.74
N GLU A 144 17.76 -18.82 -22.86
CA GLU A 144 17.82 -17.81 -21.79
C GLU A 144 16.89 -16.66 -22.13
N LYS A 145 15.81 -16.53 -21.38
CA LYS A 145 14.85 -15.43 -21.50
C LYS A 145 15.38 -14.17 -20.80
N PRO A 146 14.94 -12.97 -21.24
CA PRO A 146 15.22 -11.76 -20.52
C PRO A 146 14.68 -11.83 -19.09
N VAL A 147 15.47 -11.34 -18.13
CA VAL A 147 15.01 -11.15 -16.76
C VAL A 147 14.04 -9.98 -16.76
N ILE A 148 12.89 -10.14 -16.12
CA ILE A 148 11.90 -9.08 -16.00
C ILE A 148 12.06 -8.38 -14.67
N ARG A 149 12.20 -7.04 -14.70
CA ARG A 149 12.18 -6.17 -13.53
C ARG A 149 10.93 -5.31 -13.54
N THR A 150 10.18 -5.34 -12.43
CA THR A 150 8.97 -4.55 -12.27
C THR A 150 9.00 -3.84 -10.93
N ASP A 151 8.17 -2.81 -10.76
CA ASP A 151 7.76 -2.40 -9.43
C ASP A 151 6.84 -3.48 -8.84
N ASN A 152 6.67 -3.51 -7.52
CA ASN A 152 5.79 -4.52 -6.88
C ASN A 152 4.30 -4.12 -6.99
N GLY A 153 3.86 -3.64 -8.14
CA GLY A 153 2.47 -3.30 -8.42
C GLY A 153 1.56 -4.54 -8.40
N PRO A 154 0.26 -4.36 -8.09
CA PRO A 154 -0.67 -5.48 -7.93
C PRO A 154 -0.82 -6.36 -9.18
N GLN A 155 -0.61 -5.82 -10.37
CA GLN A 155 -0.66 -6.56 -11.62
C GLN A 155 0.49 -7.58 -11.76
N PHE A 156 1.67 -7.24 -11.19
CA PHE A 156 2.89 -8.05 -11.28
C PHE A 156 2.98 -9.15 -10.22
N ILE A 157 2.24 -9.02 -9.11
CA ILE A 157 2.18 -10.02 -8.04
C ILE A 157 1.00 -10.98 -8.19
N SER A 158 0.29 -10.95 -9.32
CA SER A 158 -0.82 -11.87 -9.58
C SER A 158 -0.29 -13.27 -9.91
N HIS A 159 -0.97 -14.31 -9.40
CA HIS A 159 -0.66 -15.72 -9.72
C HIS A 159 -0.52 -15.95 -11.22
N THR A 160 -1.42 -15.36 -12.02
CA THR A 160 -1.41 -15.49 -13.49
C THR A 160 -0.13 -14.96 -14.13
N PHE A 161 0.48 -13.94 -13.56
CA PHE A 161 1.74 -13.39 -14.09
C PHE A 161 2.96 -14.15 -13.56
N GLU A 162 2.95 -14.56 -12.30
CA GLU A 162 4.02 -15.38 -11.71
C GLU A 162 4.15 -16.76 -12.41
N GLU A 163 3.02 -17.40 -12.74
CA GLU A 163 3.02 -18.67 -13.47
C GLU A 163 3.51 -18.54 -14.93
N PHE A 164 3.41 -17.35 -15.50
CA PHE A 164 3.86 -17.09 -16.87
C PHE A 164 5.38 -16.82 -16.95
N CYS A 165 5.99 -16.25 -15.90
CA CYS A 165 7.42 -15.92 -15.85
C CYS A 165 8.27 -17.09 -15.40
#